data_15784f2a86950b02e30cc87542e91b4d
#
_entry.id   15784f2a86950b02e30cc87542e91b4d
#
_cell.length_a   1.000
_cell.length_b   1.000
_cell.length_c   1.000
_cell.angle_alpha   90.00
_cell.angle_beta   90.00
_cell.angle_gamma   90.00
#
_symmetry.space_group_name_H-M   'P 1'
#
loop_
_entity.id
_entity.type
_entity.pdbx_description
1 polymer ?
#
loop_
_entity_poly.entity_id
_entity_poly.type
_entity_poly.pdbx_seq_one_letter_code
_entity_poly.pdbx_strand_id
1 'polypeptide(L)'
;DGDISARYVINAAGLYSDEIDGAFGIKDFTVVARRGELMVFDKLSRTLISHIILPVPSSMGKGVLVSPTVFGNIMLGPTAQNLDDKTDSGSSEDGLKFLREKGSKIAPELLDEEITAIYAGLRASTEHSDFQIRAHENKYITVGGIRSTGLTASMAIAEHVKELLVNSGLSLGAEKILPPVTMPNLGEAFTRPCQDE
;
A
#
# COMPACT_ATOMS: atom_id res chain seq x y z
N ASP A 1 -8.83 -7.13 -28.24
CA ASP A 1 -8.32 -8.45 -27.80
C ASP A 1 -7.31 -8.95 -28.84
N GLY A 2 -6.19 -9.49 -28.39
CA GLY A 2 -5.13 -9.99 -29.26
C GLY A 2 -4.05 -10.70 -28.46
N ASP A 3 -3.19 -11.46 -29.13
CA ASP A 3 -2.09 -12.19 -28.53
C ASP A 3 -0.85 -11.30 -28.41
N ILE A 4 -0.19 -11.39 -27.26
CA ILE A 4 1.10 -10.72 -27.00
C ILE A 4 2.15 -11.80 -26.79
N SER A 5 3.20 -11.80 -27.62
CA SER A 5 4.35 -12.68 -27.44
C SER A 5 5.44 -11.96 -26.65
N ALA A 6 5.88 -12.55 -25.54
CA ALA A 6 6.92 -11.99 -24.68
C ALA A 6 7.99 -13.04 -24.34
N ARG A 7 9.24 -12.61 -24.17
CA ARG A 7 10.34 -13.50 -23.74
C ARG A 7 10.31 -13.77 -22.24
N TYR A 8 9.82 -12.83 -21.46
CA TYR A 8 9.68 -12.89 -20.03
C TYR A 8 8.34 -12.27 -19.64
N VAL A 9 7.71 -12.80 -18.59
CA VAL A 9 6.48 -12.26 -18.00
C VAL A 9 6.74 -11.98 -16.54
N ILE A 10 6.38 -10.79 -16.07
CA ILE A 10 6.44 -10.41 -14.67
C ILE A 10 5.00 -10.14 -14.20
N ASN A 11 4.53 -10.95 -13.28
CA ASN A 11 3.23 -10.77 -12.66
C ASN A 11 3.37 -9.85 -11.43
N ALA A 12 2.96 -8.61 -11.57
CA ALA A 12 2.89 -7.63 -10.49
C ALA A 12 1.44 -7.12 -10.30
N ALA A 13 0.46 -7.99 -10.45
CA ALA A 13 -0.96 -7.67 -10.54
C ALA A 13 -1.65 -7.42 -9.19
N GLY A 14 -0.91 -7.32 -8.08
CA GLY A 14 -1.45 -6.96 -6.77
C GLY A 14 -2.54 -7.92 -6.30
N LEU A 15 -3.79 -7.45 -6.19
CA LEU A 15 -4.94 -8.23 -5.74
C LEU A 15 -5.24 -9.47 -6.60
N TYR A 16 -4.81 -9.48 -7.84
CA TYR A 16 -5.07 -10.55 -8.81
C TYR A 16 -3.84 -11.37 -9.15
N SER A 17 -2.75 -11.23 -8.37
CA SER A 17 -1.50 -11.94 -8.66
C SER A 17 -1.63 -13.45 -8.56
N ASP A 18 -2.42 -13.97 -7.64
CA ASP A 18 -2.72 -15.40 -7.49
C ASP A 18 -3.53 -15.97 -8.67
N GLU A 19 -4.45 -15.17 -9.22
CA GLU A 19 -5.26 -15.58 -10.38
C GLU A 19 -4.41 -15.67 -11.64
N ILE A 20 -3.51 -14.70 -11.85
CA ILE A 20 -2.57 -14.74 -12.97
C ILE A 20 -1.58 -15.89 -12.79
N ASP A 21 -1.03 -16.09 -11.60
CA ASP A 21 -0.18 -17.26 -11.30
C ASP A 21 -0.91 -18.55 -11.62
N GLY A 22 -2.20 -18.65 -11.25
CA GLY A 22 -3.06 -19.80 -11.55
C GLY A 22 -3.19 -20.09 -13.05
N ALA A 23 -3.23 -19.05 -13.90
CA ALA A 23 -3.23 -19.22 -15.36
C ALA A 23 -1.92 -19.80 -15.90
N PHE A 24 -0.80 -19.62 -15.19
CA PHE A 24 0.50 -20.25 -15.46
C PHE A 24 0.70 -21.59 -14.73
N GLY A 25 -0.34 -22.11 -14.04
CA GLY A 25 -0.29 -23.36 -13.32
C GLY A 25 0.38 -23.29 -11.94
N ILE A 26 0.65 -22.08 -11.45
CA ILE A 26 1.31 -21.82 -10.16
C ILE A 26 0.24 -21.55 -9.10
N LYS A 27 0.35 -22.20 -7.93
CA LYS A 27 -0.60 -22.09 -6.82
C LYS A 27 0.13 -22.01 -5.48
N ASP A 28 1.09 -21.11 -5.38
CA ASP A 28 1.98 -20.99 -4.22
C ASP A 28 1.36 -20.18 -3.07
N PHE A 29 0.37 -19.36 -3.36
CA PHE A 29 -0.35 -18.51 -2.39
C PHE A 29 -1.75 -18.15 -2.90
N THR A 30 -2.55 -17.62 -1.99
CA THR A 30 -3.87 -17.05 -2.28
C THR A 30 -3.91 -15.61 -1.81
N VAL A 31 -4.45 -14.71 -2.63
CA VAL A 31 -4.62 -13.32 -2.25
C VAL A 31 -6.01 -13.09 -1.66
N VAL A 32 -6.01 -12.62 -0.42
CA VAL A 32 -7.19 -12.12 0.28
C VAL A 32 -7.16 -10.60 0.30
N ALA A 33 -8.23 -9.97 -0.17
CA ALA A 33 -8.37 -8.52 -0.10
C ALA A 33 -8.47 -8.09 1.37
N ARG A 34 -7.53 -7.27 1.85
CA ARG A 34 -7.59 -6.72 3.21
C ARG A 34 -7.85 -5.24 3.16
N ARG A 35 -9.09 -4.86 3.47
CA ARG A 35 -9.55 -3.48 3.51
C ARG A 35 -8.89 -2.72 4.66
N GLY A 36 -8.39 -1.52 4.35
CA GLY A 36 -7.95 -0.53 5.32
C GLY A 36 -8.70 0.76 5.10
N GLU A 37 -9.43 1.17 6.10
CA GLU A 37 -10.22 2.41 6.09
C GLU A 37 -9.52 3.47 6.91
N LEU A 38 -9.65 4.72 6.51
CA LEU A 38 -8.99 5.87 7.09
C LEU A 38 -9.99 7.01 7.24
N MET A 39 -9.91 7.71 8.38
CA MET A 39 -10.54 9.01 8.61
C MET A 39 -9.48 10.10 8.54
N VAL A 40 -9.77 11.19 7.85
CA VAL A 40 -8.93 12.39 7.78
C VAL A 40 -9.69 13.55 8.40
N PHE A 41 -9.11 14.11 9.43
CA PHE A 41 -9.66 15.25 10.15
C PHE A 41 -9.16 16.56 9.54
N ASP A 42 -9.92 17.62 9.73
CA ASP A 42 -9.59 18.94 9.21
C ASP A 42 -8.26 19.47 9.74
N LYS A 43 -7.68 20.41 9.01
CA LYS A 43 -6.41 21.08 9.36
C LYS A 43 -6.47 21.84 10.69
N LEU A 44 -7.66 22.24 11.13
CA LEU A 44 -7.85 22.87 12.43
C LEU A 44 -7.41 21.96 13.59
N SER A 45 -7.47 20.65 13.40
CA SER A 45 -6.99 19.66 14.37
C SER A 45 -5.46 19.54 14.45
N ARG A 46 -4.71 20.22 13.56
CA ARG A 46 -3.24 20.11 13.41
C ARG A 46 -2.47 20.26 14.72
N THR A 47 -2.93 21.11 15.61
CA THR A 47 -2.24 21.39 16.89
C THR A 47 -2.37 20.28 17.91
N LEU A 48 -3.33 19.37 17.73
CA LEU A 48 -3.59 18.27 18.68
C LEU A 48 -2.51 17.19 18.60
N ILE A 49 -1.98 16.93 17.42
CA ILE A 49 -1.06 15.81 17.17
C ILE A 49 0.13 16.27 16.32
N SER A 50 1.31 16.30 16.92
CA SER A 50 2.57 16.70 16.27
C SER A 50 3.43 15.52 15.80
N HIS A 51 3.15 14.31 16.25
CA HIS A 51 3.93 13.09 15.98
C HIS A 51 3.02 11.93 15.59
N ILE A 52 3.60 10.93 14.92
CA ILE A 52 2.89 9.66 14.68
C ILE A 52 2.75 8.91 16.00
N ILE A 53 1.54 8.59 16.39
CA ILE A 53 1.23 7.84 17.61
C ILE A 53 0.80 6.43 17.20
N LEU A 54 1.56 5.44 17.65
CA LEU A 54 1.27 4.02 17.47
C LEU A 54 0.98 3.39 18.82
N PRO A 55 -0.11 2.63 18.97
CA PRO A 55 -0.31 1.83 20.17
C PRO A 55 0.73 0.72 20.25
N VAL A 56 0.96 0.21 21.45
CA VAL A 56 1.80 -0.98 21.63
C VAL A 56 1.18 -2.15 20.88
N PRO A 57 1.94 -2.85 20.02
CA PRO A 57 1.42 -4.01 19.30
C PRO A 57 0.88 -5.08 20.25
N SER A 58 -0.24 -5.68 19.86
CA SER A 58 -0.85 -6.82 20.55
C SER A 58 -0.80 -8.06 19.66
N SER A 59 -1.27 -9.21 20.18
CA SER A 59 -1.48 -10.42 19.38
C SER A 59 -2.42 -10.19 18.18
N MET A 60 -3.24 -9.15 18.22
CA MET A 60 -4.17 -8.75 17.15
C MET A 60 -3.49 -7.87 16.07
N GLY A 61 -2.19 -7.57 16.19
CA GLY A 61 -1.43 -6.75 15.24
C GLY A 61 -1.05 -5.36 15.76
N LYS A 62 -0.64 -4.48 14.82
CA LYS A 62 -0.11 -3.14 15.14
C LYS A 62 -1.18 -2.13 15.60
N GLY A 63 -2.46 -2.44 15.39
CA GLY A 63 -3.56 -1.54 15.77
C GLY A 63 -3.74 -0.34 14.82
N VAL A 64 -4.64 0.57 15.24
CA VAL A 64 -4.91 1.85 14.58
C VAL A 64 -3.89 2.87 15.04
N LEU A 65 -3.40 3.69 14.15
CA LEU A 65 -2.49 4.80 14.45
C LEU A 65 -3.18 6.17 14.25
N VAL A 66 -2.60 7.19 14.85
CA VAL A 66 -2.91 8.60 14.57
C VAL A 66 -1.66 9.24 13.99
N SER A 67 -1.79 9.95 12.89
CA SER A 67 -0.63 10.54 12.20
C SER A 67 -0.96 11.92 11.62
N PRO A 68 -0.13 12.92 11.87
CA PRO A 68 -0.20 14.15 11.08
C PRO A 68 0.20 13.88 9.63
N THR A 69 -0.39 14.61 8.70
CA THR A 69 -0.05 14.59 7.29
C THR A 69 0.81 15.79 6.93
N VAL A 70 1.54 15.70 5.80
CA VAL A 70 2.33 16.83 5.27
C VAL A 70 1.47 18.03 4.88
N PHE A 71 0.16 17.83 4.71
CA PHE A 71 -0.78 18.90 4.36
C PHE A 71 -1.45 19.55 5.57
N GLY A 72 -1.11 19.13 6.79
CA GLY A 72 -1.64 19.68 8.04
C GLY A 72 -2.88 18.97 8.58
N ASN A 73 -3.44 18.01 7.89
CA ASN A 73 -4.54 17.17 8.38
C ASN A 73 -4.03 16.15 9.40
N ILE A 74 -4.93 15.61 10.20
CA ILE A 74 -4.66 14.43 11.04
C ILE A 74 -5.38 13.22 10.46
N MET A 75 -4.71 12.08 10.43
CA MET A 75 -5.21 10.82 9.89
C MET A 75 -5.34 9.79 11.01
N LEU A 76 -6.48 9.13 11.09
CA LEU A 76 -6.77 8.02 12.00
C LEU A 76 -7.03 6.75 11.20
N GLY A 77 -6.32 5.69 11.51
CA GLY A 77 -6.46 4.39 10.85
C GLY A 77 -5.13 3.67 10.72
N PRO A 78 -5.04 2.64 9.88
CA PRO A 78 -6.13 2.02 9.11
C PRO A 78 -6.87 0.93 9.90
N THR A 79 -8.03 0.51 9.39
CA THR A 79 -8.62 -0.77 9.74
C THR A 79 -7.88 -1.93 9.07
N ALA A 80 -8.21 -3.18 9.41
CA ALA A 80 -7.67 -4.37 8.80
C ALA A 80 -8.72 -5.49 8.76
N GLN A 81 -9.59 -5.45 7.75
CA GLN A 81 -10.68 -6.41 7.55
C GLN A 81 -10.43 -7.22 6.28
N ASN A 82 -10.46 -8.55 6.40
CA ASN A 82 -10.41 -9.42 5.24
C ASN A 82 -11.78 -9.44 4.55
N LEU A 83 -11.76 -9.39 3.22
CA LEU A 83 -12.94 -9.43 2.37
C LEU A 83 -12.79 -10.55 1.35
N ASP A 84 -13.90 -11.20 1.02
CA ASP A 84 -13.96 -12.20 -0.05
C ASP A 84 -14.02 -11.52 -1.43
N ASP A 85 -14.62 -10.32 -1.50
CA ASP A 85 -14.73 -9.55 -2.73
C ASP A 85 -13.52 -8.60 -2.89
N LYS A 86 -12.68 -8.87 -3.90
CA LYS A 86 -11.52 -8.05 -4.27
C LYS A 86 -11.90 -6.71 -4.92
N THR A 87 -13.18 -6.45 -5.15
CA THR A 87 -13.68 -5.20 -5.76
C THR A 87 -14.33 -4.24 -4.76
N ASP A 88 -14.67 -4.72 -3.55
CA ASP A 88 -15.29 -3.90 -2.49
C ASP A 88 -14.26 -2.97 -1.84
N SER A 89 -14.01 -1.84 -2.48
CA SER A 89 -13.10 -0.78 -1.99
C SER A 89 -13.81 0.32 -1.20
N GLY A 90 -15.09 0.15 -0.89
CA GLY A 90 -15.88 1.13 -0.13
C GLY A 90 -15.52 1.16 1.36
N SER A 91 -15.82 2.29 2.01
CA SER A 91 -15.82 2.40 3.48
C SER A 91 -17.06 1.76 4.06
N SER A 92 -16.97 1.21 5.26
CA SER A 92 -18.06 0.57 5.97
C SER A 92 -18.40 1.28 7.29
N GLU A 93 -19.66 1.23 7.68
CA GLU A 93 -20.10 1.77 8.97
C GLU A 93 -19.37 1.12 10.14
N ASP A 94 -19.21 -0.20 10.10
CA ASP A 94 -18.52 -0.96 11.13
C ASP A 94 -17.03 -0.59 11.24
N GLY A 95 -16.36 -0.39 10.10
CA GLY A 95 -14.97 0.04 10.07
C GLY A 95 -14.79 1.44 10.65
N LEU A 96 -15.68 2.37 10.31
CA LEU A 96 -15.65 3.73 10.84
C LEU A 96 -15.95 3.75 12.34
N LYS A 97 -16.90 2.95 12.80
CA LYS A 97 -17.19 2.77 14.23
C LYS A 97 -15.99 2.22 14.99
N PHE A 98 -15.33 1.19 14.43
CA PHE A 98 -14.10 0.63 14.98
C PHE A 98 -12.99 1.70 15.10
N LEU A 99 -12.80 2.52 14.07
CA LEU A 99 -11.81 3.61 14.12
C LEU A 99 -12.11 4.60 15.23
N ARG A 100 -13.37 5.01 15.39
CA ARG A 100 -13.79 5.90 16.49
C ARG A 100 -13.52 5.28 17.86
N GLU A 101 -13.85 4.00 18.07
CA GLU A 101 -13.58 3.29 19.33
C GLU A 101 -12.08 3.20 19.65
N LYS A 102 -11.23 3.00 18.63
CA LYS A 102 -9.78 2.97 18.83
C LYS A 102 -9.19 4.36 18.98
N GLY A 103 -9.66 5.32 18.20
CA GLY A 103 -9.26 6.73 18.26
C GLY A 103 -9.53 7.34 19.64
N SER A 104 -10.68 7.04 20.26
CA SER A 104 -11.03 7.55 21.59
C SER A 104 -10.06 7.14 22.71
N LYS A 105 -9.28 6.07 22.49
CA LYS A 105 -8.25 5.61 23.43
C LYS A 105 -6.87 6.23 23.18
N ILE A 106 -6.63 6.78 21.99
CA ILE A 106 -5.35 7.33 21.59
C ILE A 106 -5.36 8.85 21.66
N ALA A 107 -6.39 9.47 21.11
CA ALA A 107 -6.57 10.91 21.00
C ALA A 107 -8.07 11.24 21.07
N PRO A 108 -8.69 11.23 22.24
CA PRO A 108 -10.14 11.45 22.39
C PRO A 108 -10.58 12.80 21.83
N GLU A 109 -9.80 13.86 22.02
CA GLU A 109 -10.11 15.21 21.54
C GLU A 109 -10.20 15.29 20.01
N LEU A 110 -9.49 14.41 19.30
CA LEU A 110 -9.54 14.36 17.85
C LEU A 110 -10.91 13.97 17.30
N LEU A 111 -11.69 13.23 18.08
CA LEU A 111 -13.02 12.75 17.65
C LEU A 111 -14.10 13.83 17.69
N ASP A 112 -13.83 14.96 18.33
CA ASP A 112 -14.69 16.14 18.36
C ASP A 112 -14.43 17.06 17.16
N GLU A 113 -13.35 16.81 16.42
CA GLU A 113 -12.96 17.58 15.26
C GLU A 113 -13.70 17.14 13.99
N GLU A 114 -13.76 18.05 12.99
CA GLU A 114 -14.43 17.81 11.74
C GLU A 114 -13.67 16.77 10.87
N ILE A 115 -14.40 15.82 10.30
CA ILE A 115 -13.87 14.85 9.35
C ILE A 115 -14.00 15.41 7.94
N THR A 116 -12.88 15.70 7.30
CA THR A 116 -12.81 16.24 5.94
C THR A 116 -12.94 15.15 4.88
N ALA A 117 -12.42 13.94 5.13
CA ALA A 117 -12.46 12.84 4.18
C ALA A 117 -12.45 11.48 4.87
N ILE A 118 -13.08 10.52 4.22
CA ILE A 118 -13.05 9.10 4.57
C ILE A 118 -12.74 8.34 3.31
N TYR A 119 -11.79 7.41 3.37
CA TYR A 119 -11.49 6.53 2.24
C TYR A 119 -10.99 5.17 2.70
N ALA A 120 -11.09 4.23 1.79
CA ALA A 120 -10.64 2.87 1.97
C ALA A 120 -9.78 2.41 0.78
N GLY A 121 -8.97 1.40 1.03
CA GLY A 121 -8.18 0.73 -0.01
C GLY A 121 -7.98 -0.73 0.34
N LEU A 122 -7.75 -1.55 -0.68
CA LEU A 122 -7.53 -2.98 -0.54
C LEU A 122 -6.05 -3.31 -0.64
N ARG A 123 -5.58 -4.12 0.30
CA ARG A 123 -4.21 -4.65 0.32
C ARG A 123 -4.23 -6.11 -0.12
N ALA A 124 -3.28 -6.49 -0.96
CA ALA A 124 -3.07 -7.87 -1.40
C ALA A 124 -2.41 -8.68 -0.27
N SER A 125 -3.21 -9.16 0.67
CA SER A 125 -2.74 -9.99 1.78
C SER A 125 -2.69 -11.44 1.36
N THR A 126 -1.71 -12.20 1.85
CA THR A 126 -1.60 -13.64 1.66
C THR A 126 -1.52 -14.33 3.02
N GLU A 127 -1.58 -15.65 3.03
CA GLU A 127 -1.33 -16.49 4.20
C GLU A 127 0.12 -16.41 4.68
N HIS A 128 1.04 -15.95 3.82
CA HIS A 128 2.45 -15.82 4.15
C HIS A 128 2.75 -14.52 4.90
N SER A 129 3.80 -14.51 5.69
CA SER A 129 4.23 -13.34 6.46
C SER A 129 5.00 -12.32 5.62
N ASP A 130 5.59 -12.73 4.50
CA ASP A 130 6.44 -11.92 3.62
C ASP A 130 5.91 -11.85 2.19
N PHE A 131 6.52 -11.00 1.38
CA PHE A 131 6.26 -10.88 -0.05
C PHE A 131 6.56 -12.18 -0.78
N GLN A 132 5.76 -12.49 -1.79
CA GLN A 132 5.94 -13.66 -2.63
C GLN A 132 6.59 -13.25 -3.95
N ILE A 133 7.93 -13.20 -3.96
CA ILE A 133 8.72 -12.81 -5.13
C ILE A 133 9.58 -13.99 -5.54
N ARG A 134 9.28 -14.58 -6.72
CA ARG A 134 9.93 -15.82 -7.17
C ARG A 134 10.07 -15.84 -8.69
N ALA A 135 11.19 -16.39 -9.16
CA ALA A 135 11.35 -16.78 -10.56
C ALA A 135 10.93 -18.24 -10.77
N HIS A 136 10.24 -18.53 -11.87
CA HIS A 136 9.80 -19.85 -12.28
C HIS A 136 10.49 -20.27 -13.59
N GLU A 137 10.50 -21.58 -13.88
CA GLU A 137 11.26 -22.16 -14.99
C GLU A 137 10.93 -21.55 -16.36
N ASN A 138 9.70 -21.16 -16.60
CA ASN A 138 9.23 -20.67 -17.91
C ASN A 138 9.50 -19.18 -18.14
N LYS A 139 10.54 -18.61 -17.55
CA LYS A 139 10.83 -17.15 -17.64
C LYS A 139 9.68 -16.29 -17.16
N TYR A 140 8.98 -16.79 -16.16
CA TYR A 140 7.89 -16.13 -15.46
C TYR A 140 8.36 -15.73 -14.07
N ILE A 141 8.03 -14.53 -13.63
CA ILE A 141 8.35 -14.03 -12.30
C ILE A 141 7.08 -13.56 -11.63
N THR A 142 6.81 -14.12 -10.45
CA THR A 142 5.75 -13.66 -9.55
C THR A 142 6.28 -12.55 -8.66
N VAL A 143 5.50 -11.47 -8.51
CA VAL A 143 5.68 -10.39 -7.54
C VAL A 143 4.34 -10.19 -6.83
N GLY A 144 4.05 -11.07 -5.87
CA GLY A 144 2.76 -11.14 -5.19
C GLY A 144 2.86 -10.85 -3.70
N GLY A 145 1.71 -10.70 -3.04
CA GLY A 145 1.62 -10.47 -1.59
C GLY A 145 2.21 -9.14 -1.13
N ILE A 146 2.34 -8.16 -2.03
CA ILE A 146 2.86 -6.82 -1.70
C ILE A 146 1.75 -6.06 -0.96
N ARG A 147 1.94 -5.95 0.34
CA ARG A 147 0.96 -5.35 1.25
C ARG A 147 1.27 -3.87 1.53
N SER A 148 1.23 -3.50 2.79
CA SER A 148 1.27 -2.10 3.27
C SER A 148 2.58 -1.34 2.99
N THR A 149 3.69 -2.04 2.74
CA THR A 149 5.03 -1.45 2.57
C THR A 149 5.52 -1.45 1.13
N GLY A 150 4.65 -1.77 0.18
CA GLY A 150 5.02 -1.94 -1.23
C GLY A 150 5.63 -0.68 -1.85
N LEU A 151 5.06 0.49 -1.59
CA LEU A 151 5.58 1.74 -2.13
C LEU A 151 7.01 2.01 -1.62
N THR A 152 7.25 1.88 -0.32
CA THR A 152 8.58 2.08 0.29
C THR A 152 9.59 1.05 -0.21
N ALA A 153 9.18 -0.21 -0.41
CA ALA A 153 10.04 -1.29 -0.86
C ALA A 153 10.20 -1.37 -2.39
N SER A 154 9.46 -0.58 -3.17
CA SER A 154 9.32 -0.74 -4.62
C SER A 154 10.65 -0.73 -5.37
N MET A 155 11.60 0.13 -4.99
CA MET A 155 12.91 0.20 -5.66
C MET A 155 13.75 -1.05 -5.38
N ALA A 156 13.78 -1.52 -4.13
CA ALA A 156 14.48 -2.74 -3.77
C ALA A 156 13.83 -3.98 -4.42
N ILE A 157 12.49 -4.01 -4.51
CA ILE A 157 11.77 -5.06 -5.24
C ILE A 157 12.16 -5.05 -6.72
N ALA A 158 12.24 -3.86 -7.35
CA ALA A 158 12.61 -3.74 -8.75
C ALA A 158 14.05 -4.24 -9.00
N GLU A 159 15.00 -3.92 -8.13
CA GLU A 159 16.38 -4.43 -8.20
C GLU A 159 16.43 -5.95 -8.06
N HIS A 160 15.70 -6.49 -7.07
CA HIS A 160 15.61 -7.94 -6.88
C HIS A 160 14.99 -8.66 -8.08
N VAL A 161 13.91 -8.12 -8.66
CA VAL A 161 13.29 -8.67 -9.88
C VAL A 161 14.27 -8.61 -11.07
N LYS A 162 15.06 -7.54 -11.21
CA LYS A 162 16.12 -7.46 -12.23
C LYS A 162 17.15 -8.58 -12.05
N GLU A 163 17.57 -8.84 -10.81
CA GLU A 163 18.50 -9.97 -10.53
C GLU A 163 17.89 -11.32 -10.91
N LEU A 164 16.62 -11.56 -10.59
CA LEU A 164 15.91 -12.77 -10.96
C LEU A 164 15.83 -12.94 -12.47
N LEU A 165 15.59 -11.87 -13.22
CA LEU A 165 15.58 -11.88 -14.70
C LEU A 165 16.94 -12.25 -15.26
N VAL A 166 18.03 -11.66 -14.75
CA VAL A 166 19.40 -11.97 -15.16
C VAL A 166 19.73 -13.43 -14.89
N ASN A 167 19.39 -13.92 -13.70
CA ASN A 167 19.59 -15.31 -13.30
C ASN A 167 18.75 -16.29 -14.17
N SER A 168 17.62 -15.81 -14.71
CA SER A 168 16.78 -16.54 -15.66
C SER A 168 17.26 -16.43 -17.13
N GLY A 169 18.44 -15.84 -17.35
CA GLY A 169 19.09 -15.76 -18.66
C GLY A 169 18.79 -14.49 -19.45
N LEU A 170 18.24 -13.43 -18.83
CA LEU A 170 18.11 -12.13 -19.48
C LEU A 170 19.48 -11.47 -19.60
N SER A 171 19.92 -11.23 -20.83
CA SER A 171 21.11 -10.42 -21.09
C SER A 171 20.74 -8.94 -21.02
N LEU A 172 21.32 -8.21 -20.09
CA LEU A 172 21.20 -6.76 -20.01
C LEU A 172 22.13 -6.11 -21.04
N GLY A 173 21.64 -5.05 -21.69
CA GLY A 173 22.48 -4.17 -22.52
C GLY A 173 23.45 -3.34 -21.70
N ALA A 174 24.28 -2.54 -22.36
CA ALA A 174 25.14 -1.58 -21.68
C ALA A 174 24.32 -0.61 -20.84
N GLU A 175 24.85 -0.30 -19.65
CA GLU A 175 24.22 0.70 -18.79
C GLU A 175 24.12 2.05 -19.48
N LYS A 176 22.94 2.62 -19.50
CA LYS A 176 22.68 3.95 -20.04
C LYS A 176 22.51 4.92 -18.89
N ILE A 177 23.35 5.93 -18.85
CA ILE A 177 23.12 7.07 -17.94
C ILE A 177 21.92 7.82 -18.50
N LEU A 178 20.79 7.70 -17.80
CA LEU A 178 19.60 8.47 -18.12
C LEU A 178 19.76 9.90 -17.53
N PRO A 179 19.21 10.92 -18.20
CA PRO A 179 19.16 12.26 -17.60
C PRO A 179 18.38 12.16 -16.28
N PRO A 180 18.73 12.99 -15.28
CA PRO A 180 18.01 13.02 -14.03
C PRO A 180 16.52 13.27 -14.29
N VAL A 181 15.67 12.40 -13.73
CA VAL A 181 14.23 12.61 -13.81
C VAL A 181 13.87 13.73 -12.83
N THR A 182 13.61 14.91 -13.36
CA THR A 182 13.00 15.99 -12.59
C THR A 182 11.50 15.79 -12.61
N MET A 183 10.98 15.19 -11.56
CA MET A 183 9.53 15.21 -11.33
C MET A 183 9.16 16.59 -10.78
N PRO A 184 8.19 17.31 -11.36
CA PRO A 184 7.65 18.47 -10.72
C PRO A 184 7.09 18.03 -9.36
N ASN A 185 7.63 18.58 -8.29
CA ASN A 185 7.04 18.42 -6.98
C ASN A 185 5.70 19.18 -7.01
N LEU A 186 4.61 18.45 -7.15
CA LEU A 186 3.26 19.05 -7.21
C LEU A 186 2.97 19.90 -5.96
N GLY A 187 3.63 19.61 -4.82
CA GLY A 187 3.57 20.44 -3.63
C GLY A 187 4.38 21.75 -3.72
N GLU A 188 5.34 21.86 -4.63
CA GLU A 188 6.16 23.07 -4.84
C GLU A 188 5.66 23.92 -6.01
N ALA A 189 4.96 23.32 -6.98
CA ALA A 189 4.37 24.03 -8.10
C ALA A 189 3.16 24.90 -7.71
N PHE A 190 2.52 24.58 -6.60
CA PHE A 190 1.44 25.38 -6.03
C PHE A 190 1.93 25.95 -4.71
N THR A 191 1.86 27.27 -4.55
CA THR A 191 2.09 27.95 -3.27
C THR A 191 1.40 27.15 -2.16
N ARG A 192 2.18 26.65 -1.24
CA ARG A 192 1.69 25.83 -0.13
C ARG A 192 0.99 26.72 0.88
N PRO A 193 -0.35 26.72 0.96
CA PRO A 193 -1.04 27.56 1.94
C PRO A 193 -0.72 27.20 3.39
N CYS A 194 0.02 26.12 3.61
CA CYS A 194 0.24 25.54 4.92
C CYS A 194 1.69 25.62 5.44
N GLN A 195 2.60 26.29 4.72
CA GLN A 195 4.00 26.46 5.15
C GLN A 195 4.37 27.89 5.55
N ASP A 196 3.48 28.84 5.32
CA ASP A 196 3.72 30.25 5.60
C ASP A 196 3.00 30.76 6.87
N GLU A 197 2.61 29.86 7.79
CA GLU A 197 2.08 30.20 9.10
C GLU A 197 2.92 29.58 10.24
#